data_cec1d067848048ce0a543c943cf1b3bd
#
_entry.id   cec1d067848048ce0a543c943cf1b3bd
#
_cell.length_a   1.000
_cell.length_b   1.000
_cell.length_c   1.000
_cell.angle_alpha   90.00
_cell.angle_beta   90.00
_cell.angle_gamma   90.00
#
_symmetry.space_group_name_H-M   'P 1'
#
loop_
_entity.id
_entity.type
_entity.pdbx_description
1 polymer ?
#
loop_
_entity_poly.entity_id
_entity_poly.type
_entity_poly.pdbx_seq_one_letter_code
_entity_poly.pdbx_strand_id
1 'polypeptide(L)'
;MNGMHGIIFSYEKRNDLRELGEIRSASSIPFGGRYRAVDFALSNLVNAGVTDVGVVLHGHYQSLLDHLGTGKDWDLSRKRGGLKILPPFAYKQHWGEAAVFRGKMEALAGVRSYLEEIRRDYVVLMDGDLVVNLPLSDIYDQHIKSGADITVVCGNDSFETENGTYFELDGTGRVTDVLYHLHRPRGYRGLEVYILSTRLLLDLVDECATRDQYSLRRDVLQARKDSLKLQGYIWGGFAAQIRSVQEYYDRLSLIHISEPTR
;
A
#
# COMPACT_ATOMS: atom_id res chain seq x y z
N MET A 1 19.04 4.00 10.32
CA MET A 1 17.95 3.05 10.08
C MET A 1 17.96 2.62 8.59
N ASN A 2 18.67 1.57 8.26
CA ASN A 2 18.83 1.16 6.85
C ASN A 2 18.20 -0.20 6.54
N GLY A 3 17.17 -0.59 7.31
CA GLY A 3 16.62 -1.93 7.27
C GLY A 3 15.39 -2.16 6.39
N MET A 4 14.77 -1.12 5.82
CA MET A 4 13.52 -1.25 5.08
C MET A 4 13.69 -0.99 3.58
N HIS A 5 12.89 -1.71 2.79
CA HIS A 5 12.68 -1.53 1.36
C HIS A 5 11.22 -1.17 1.11
N GLY A 6 10.94 -0.22 0.23
CA GLY A 6 9.58 0.21 -0.08
C GLY A 6 9.00 -0.52 -1.29
N ILE A 7 7.75 -0.98 -1.21
CA ILE A 7 6.99 -1.48 -2.34
C ILE A 7 5.65 -0.74 -2.39
N ILE A 8 5.42 0.02 -3.46
CA ILE A 8 4.19 0.78 -3.68
C ILE A 8 3.35 0.06 -4.72
N PHE A 9 2.08 -0.17 -4.41
CA PHE A 9 1.11 -0.71 -5.35
C PHE A 9 0.34 0.41 -6.04
N SER A 10 0.42 0.45 -7.35
CA SER A 10 -0.36 1.36 -8.20
C SER A 10 -1.15 0.57 -9.24
N TYR A 11 -1.79 -0.52 -8.81
CA TYR A 11 -2.40 -1.43 -9.77
C TYR A 11 -3.92 -1.61 -9.60
N GLU A 12 -4.52 -1.16 -8.51
CA GLU A 12 -5.94 -1.41 -8.29
C GLU A 12 -6.81 -0.61 -9.26
N LYS A 13 -7.61 -1.33 -10.05
CA LYS A 13 -8.63 -0.73 -10.91
C LYS A 13 -9.83 -0.36 -10.03
N ARG A 14 -10.01 0.93 -9.76
CA ARG A 14 -11.17 1.45 -9.02
C ARG A 14 -12.25 1.85 -10.02
N ASN A 15 -13.30 1.07 -10.14
CA ASN A 15 -14.42 1.40 -11.02
C ASN A 15 -15.23 2.61 -10.52
N ASP A 16 -15.05 2.98 -9.24
CA ASP A 16 -15.80 4.06 -8.59
C ASP A 16 -15.20 5.46 -8.86
N LEU A 17 -14.04 5.52 -9.52
CA LEU A 17 -13.39 6.79 -9.88
C LEU A 17 -13.94 7.40 -11.16
N ARG A 18 -14.83 6.70 -11.87
CA ARG A 18 -15.46 7.16 -13.13
C ARG A 18 -14.43 7.80 -14.08
N GLU A 19 -14.71 9.00 -14.58
CA GLU A 19 -13.87 9.72 -15.54
C GLU A 19 -12.45 10.00 -15.00
N LEU A 20 -12.27 10.12 -13.68
CA LEU A 20 -10.94 10.29 -13.06
C LEU A 20 -10.05 9.05 -13.23
N GLY A 21 -10.66 7.87 -13.32
CA GLY A 21 -9.95 6.59 -13.44
C GLY A 21 -9.83 6.06 -14.87
N GLU A 22 -10.44 6.71 -15.87
CA GLU A 22 -10.45 6.22 -17.25
C GLU A 22 -9.07 6.27 -17.92
N ILE A 23 -8.31 7.32 -17.65
CA ILE A 23 -7.02 7.60 -18.31
C ILE A 23 -5.82 7.54 -17.37
N ARG A 24 -6.04 7.35 -16.08
CA ARG A 24 -4.98 7.35 -15.07
C ARG A 24 -5.27 6.43 -13.88
N SER A 25 -4.22 5.91 -13.25
CA SER A 25 -4.35 5.15 -12.00
C SER A 25 -4.73 6.06 -10.82
N ALA A 26 -5.38 5.51 -9.78
CA ALA A 26 -5.70 6.24 -8.56
C ALA A 26 -4.46 6.92 -7.94
N SER A 27 -3.31 6.26 -8.00
CA SER A 27 -2.02 6.79 -7.51
C SER A 27 -1.55 8.04 -8.24
N SER A 28 -2.00 8.27 -9.49
CA SER A 28 -1.65 9.45 -10.28
C SER A 28 -2.68 10.58 -10.23
N ILE A 29 -3.74 10.45 -9.42
CA ILE A 29 -4.75 11.49 -9.24
C ILE A 29 -4.12 12.66 -8.48
N PRO A 30 -4.31 13.93 -8.96
CA PRO A 30 -3.85 15.11 -8.26
C PRO A 30 -4.51 15.25 -6.88
N PHE A 31 -3.75 15.66 -5.88
CA PHE A 31 -4.25 15.92 -4.53
C PHE A 31 -3.52 17.12 -3.91
N GLY A 32 -4.25 18.03 -3.28
CA GLY A 32 -3.66 19.20 -2.62
C GLY A 32 -2.93 20.16 -3.57
N GLY A 33 -3.43 20.33 -4.79
CA GLY A 33 -2.90 21.25 -5.79
C GLY A 33 -1.92 20.58 -6.76
N ARG A 34 -0.62 20.61 -6.45
CA ARG A 34 0.46 20.12 -7.36
C ARG A 34 0.88 18.68 -7.13
N TYR A 35 0.49 18.08 -6.03
CA TYR A 35 0.87 16.71 -5.68
C TYR A 35 -0.05 15.68 -6.33
N ARG A 36 0.42 14.44 -6.40
CA ARG A 36 -0.39 13.27 -6.72
C ARG A 36 -0.41 12.33 -5.52
N ALA A 37 -1.37 11.42 -5.45
CA ALA A 37 -1.51 10.53 -4.30
C ALA A 37 -0.23 9.73 -4.02
N VAL A 38 0.49 9.27 -5.05
CA VAL A 38 1.75 8.52 -4.91
C VAL A 38 2.86 9.33 -4.22
N ASP A 39 2.84 10.66 -4.31
CA ASP A 39 3.88 11.51 -3.70
C ASP A 39 3.90 11.37 -2.19
N PHE A 40 2.74 11.14 -1.59
CA PHE A 40 2.63 10.90 -0.14
C PHE A 40 3.25 9.56 0.24
N ALA A 41 3.02 8.49 -0.52
CA ALA A 41 3.65 7.20 -0.27
C ALA A 41 5.19 7.29 -0.40
N LEU A 42 5.69 7.92 -1.47
CA LEU A 42 7.13 8.13 -1.68
C LEU A 42 7.75 8.99 -0.57
N SER A 43 7.08 10.10 -0.19
CA SER A 43 7.56 10.99 0.87
C SER A 43 7.63 10.29 2.22
N ASN A 44 6.63 9.47 2.59
CA ASN A 44 6.66 8.67 3.81
C ASN A 44 7.86 7.72 3.85
N LEU A 45 8.12 7.02 2.74
CA LEU A 45 9.25 6.10 2.64
C LEU A 45 10.59 6.82 2.75
N VAL A 46 10.77 7.90 2.00
CA VAL A 46 12.03 8.67 1.99
C VAL A 46 12.27 9.36 3.34
N ASN A 47 11.24 9.91 3.97
CA ASN A 47 11.33 10.51 5.31
C ASN A 47 11.74 9.48 6.38
N ALA A 48 11.40 8.20 6.19
CA ALA A 48 11.85 7.11 7.02
C ALA A 48 13.25 6.57 6.64
N GLY A 49 13.96 7.24 5.72
CA GLY A 49 15.28 6.85 5.27
C GLY A 49 15.33 5.66 4.31
N VAL A 50 14.21 5.30 3.72
CA VAL A 50 14.14 4.27 2.67
C VAL A 50 14.73 4.84 1.38
N THR A 51 15.71 4.12 0.81
CA THR A 51 16.46 4.55 -0.39
C THR A 51 16.17 3.68 -1.61
N ASP A 52 15.42 2.62 -1.42
CA ASP A 52 15.15 1.61 -2.43
C ASP A 52 13.64 1.37 -2.48
N VAL A 53 12.99 1.74 -3.58
CA VAL A 53 11.53 1.67 -3.73
C VAL A 53 11.17 1.04 -5.06
N GLY A 54 10.36 -0.01 -5.02
CA GLY A 54 9.70 -0.60 -6.18
C GLY A 54 8.27 -0.10 -6.33
N VAL A 55 7.86 0.32 -7.52
CA VAL A 55 6.47 0.69 -7.82
C VAL A 55 5.87 -0.35 -8.75
N VAL A 56 4.96 -1.16 -8.22
CA VAL A 56 4.24 -2.17 -8.99
C VAL A 56 3.10 -1.49 -9.74
N LEU A 57 3.19 -1.52 -11.06
CA LEU A 57 2.23 -0.87 -11.96
C LEU A 57 1.14 -1.84 -12.42
N HIS A 58 0.01 -1.25 -12.78
CA HIS A 58 -1.08 -1.92 -13.48
C HIS A 58 -1.82 -0.87 -14.31
N GLY A 59 -2.48 -1.22 -15.38
CA GLY A 59 -3.29 -0.38 -16.25
C GLY A 59 -3.17 1.15 -16.11
N HIS A 60 -3.40 1.91 -17.14
CA HIS A 60 -3.42 3.39 -17.12
C HIS A 60 -2.21 4.08 -16.43
N TYR A 61 -1.03 3.46 -16.50
CA TYR A 61 0.17 3.88 -15.76
C TYR A 61 0.98 4.99 -16.44
N GLN A 62 0.68 5.38 -17.69
CA GLN A 62 1.49 6.36 -18.43
C GLN A 62 1.62 7.69 -17.68
N SER A 63 0.50 8.23 -17.19
CA SER A 63 0.49 9.46 -16.41
C SER A 63 1.31 9.35 -15.11
N LEU A 64 1.36 8.15 -14.52
CA LEU A 64 2.19 7.90 -13.33
C LEU A 64 3.68 7.86 -13.69
N LEU A 65 4.05 7.20 -14.79
CA LEU A 65 5.44 7.16 -15.27
C LEU A 65 5.99 8.54 -15.58
N ASP A 66 5.20 9.35 -16.29
CA ASP A 66 5.56 10.73 -16.62
C ASP A 66 5.82 11.58 -15.38
N HIS A 67 5.05 11.34 -14.31
CA HIS A 67 5.20 12.04 -13.05
C HIS A 67 6.40 11.55 -12.24
N LEU A 68 6.59 10.25 -12.12
CA LEU A 68 7.68 9.65 -11.35
C LEU A 68 9.05 9.93 -11.98
N GLY A 69 9.12 9.98 -13.31
CA GLY A 69 10.36 10.18 -14.04
C GLY A 69 11.45 9.22 -13.55
N THR A 70 12.58 9.77 -13.12
CA THR A 70 13.70 9.02 -12.55
C THR A 70 13.68 8.94 -11.02
N GLY A 71 12.65 9.47 -10.36
CA GLY A 71 12.59 9.56 -8.91
C GLY A 71 13.46 10.68 -8.31
N LYS A 72 13.91 11.64 -9.13
CA LYS A 72 14.82 12.73 -8.70
C LYS A 72 14.21 13.60 -7.60
N ASP A 73 12.93 13.87 -7.67
CA ASP A 73 12.23 14.75 -6.73
C ASP A 73 12.17 14.18 -5.31
N TRP A 74 12.39 12.87 -5.16
CA TRP A 74 12.46 12.17 -3.86
C TRP A 74 13.87 11.67 -3.53
N ASP A 75 14.93 12.15 -4.21
CA ASP A 75 16.32 11.66 -4.07
C ASP A 75 16.43 10.12 -4.28
N LEU A 76 15.59 9.56 -5.14
CA LEU A 76 15.58 8.15 -5.53
C LEU A 76 16.24 7.89 -6.89
N SER A 77 16.85 8.90 -7.52
CA SER A 77 17.64 8.77 -8.76
C SER A 77 19.06 8.33 -8.43
N ARG A 78 19.26 7.04 -8.13
CA ARG A 78 20.54 6.50 -7.63
C ARG A 78 21.12 5.42 -8.56
N LYS A 79 22.43 5.28 -8.61
CA LYS A 79 23.10 4.23 -9.40
C LYS A 79 22.87 2.83 -8.85
N ARG A 80 22.68 2.71 -7.52
CA ARG A 80 22.34 1.45 -6.83
C ARG A 80 21.16 1.71 -5.93
N GLY A 81 20.11 0.88 -6.02
CA GLY A 81 18.84 1.14 -5.38
C GLY A 81 18.00 2.20 -6.13
N GLY A 82 17.34 3.07 -5.37
CA GLY A 82 16.51 4.13 -5.92
C GLY A 82 15.12 3.66 -6.33
N LEU A 83 14.50 4.40 -7.23
CA LEU A 83 13.16 4.10 -7.74
C LEU A 83 13.26 3.07 -8.87
N LYS A 84 12.58 1.93 -8.71
CA LYS A 84 12.39 0.93 -9.76
C LYS A 84 10.92 0.82 -10.13
N ILE A 85 10.64 0.96 -11.40
CA ILE A 85 9.32 0.75 -11.96
C ILE A 85 9.17 -0.73 -12.31
N LEU A 86 8.12 -1.35 -11.84
CA LEU A 86 7.80 -2.76 -12.00
C LEU A 86 6.53 -2.91 -12.83
N PRO A 87 6.64 -2.94 -14.16
CA PRO A 87 5.48 -3.06 -15.03
C PRO A 87 4.85 -4.44 -14.90
N PRO A 88 3.57 -4.58 -15.27
CA PRO A 88 2.85 -5.85 -15.23
C PRO A 88 3.31 -6.74 -16.38
N PHE A 89 4.52 -7.30 -16.28
CA PHE A 89 4.96 -8.30 -17.25
C PHE A 89 4.26 -9.62 -16.96
N ALA A 90 3.58 -10.08 -17.99
CA ALA A 90 2.81 -11.28 -18.07
C ALA A 90 3.39 -12.47 -17.28
N TYR A 91 2.90 -12.69 -16.10
CA TYR A 91 2.89 -14.01 -15.52
C TYR A 91 1.60 -14.71 -15.97
N LYS A 92 1.76 -15.53 -16.98
CA LYS A 92 0.80 -16.32 -17.75
C LYS A 92 0.38 -15.72 -19.08
N GLN A 93 0.87 -16.39 -20.09
CA GLN A 93 0.37 -16.43 -21.46
C GLN A 93 -1.12 -16.83 -21.47
N HIS A 94 -2.00 -15.86 -21.31
CA HIS A 94 -3.34 -15.98 -21.86
C HIS A 94 -3.46 -14.86 -22.88
N TRP A 95 -3.40 -15.25 -24.13
CA TRP A 95 -3.50 -14.40 -25.31
C TRP A 95 -4.81 -13.62 -25.27
N GLY A 96 -4.75 -12.30 -25.19
CA GLY A 96 -5.85 -11.44 -25.61
C GLY A 96 -6.33 -10.35 -24.65
N GLU A 97 -6.06 -10.40 -23.34
CA GLU A 97 -6.41 -9.32 -22.42
C GLU A 97 -5.19 -8.87 -21.62
N ALA A 98 -5.06 -7.56 -21.40
CA ALA A 98 -4.04 -7.01 -20.52
C ALA A 98 -4.12 -7.73 -19.16
N ALA A 99 -3.04 -8.40 -18.77
CA ALA A 99 -3.02 -9.22 -17.55
C ALA A 99 -3.34 -8.36 -16.33
N VAL A 100 -4.57 -8.49 -15.83
CA VAL A 100 -5.05 -7.81 -14.63
C VAL A 100 -4.71 -8.71 -13.45
N PHE A 101 -3.83 -8.25 -12.52
CA PHE A 101 -3.63 -8.97 -11.28
C PHE A 101 -4.93 -9.03 -10.47
N ARG A 102 -5.27 -10.19 -9.97
CA ARG A 102 -6.45 -10.42 -9.12
C ARG A 102 -6.26 -9.86 -7.71
N GLY A 103 -5.00 -9.67 -7.27
CA GLY A 103 -4.68 -9.15 -5.95
C GLY A 103 -3.18 -8.95 -5.72
N LYS A 104 -2.83 -8.41 -4.54
CA LYS A 104 -1.45 -8.04 -4.17
C LYS A 104 -0.47 -9.21 -4.20
N MET A 105 -0.89 -10.40 -3.79
CA MET A 105 0.00 -11.58 -3.79
C MET A 105 0.36 -12.03 -5.21
N GLU A 106 -0.60 -11.97 -6.14
CA GLU A 106 -0.33 -12.27 -7.55
C GLU A 106 0.57 -11.20 -8.18
N ALA A 107 0.36 -9.92 -7.85
CA ALA A 107 1.21 -8.83 -8.30
C ALA A 107 2.66 -8.99 -7.81
N LEU A 108 2.84 -9.39 -6.55
CA LEU A 108 4.16 -9.68 -5.96
C LEU A 108 4.81 -10.92 -6.62
N ALA A 109 4.03 -11.96 -6.89
CA ALA A 109 4.51 -13.14 -7.62
C ALA A 109 5.00 -12.76 -9.03
N GLY A 110 4.31 -11.82 -9.69
CA GLY A 110 4.72 -11.30 -11.00
C GLY A 110 6.07 -10.55 -11.00
N VAL A 111 6.51 -10.06 -9.87
CA VAL A 111 7.79 -9.35 -9.69
C VAL A 111 8.76 -10.10 -8.76
N ARG A 112 8.59 -11.42 -8.63
CA ARG A 112 9.33 -12.25 -7.69
C ARG A 112 10.85 -12.13 -7.84
N SER A 113 11.37 -12.07 -9.07
CA SER A 113 12.81 -11.89 -9.33
C SER A 113 13.34 -10.58 -8.74
N TYR A 114 12.54 -9.52 -8.78
CA TYR A 114 12.88 -8.27 -8.11
C TYR A 114 12.89 -8.41 -6.58
N LEU A 115 11.93 -9.15 -6.01
CA LEU A 115 11.89 -9.38 -4.56
C LEU A 115 13.11 -10.13 -4.05
N GLU A 116 13.66 -11.07 -4.84
CA GLU A 116 14.90 -11.80 -4.50
C GLU A 116 16.15 -10.91 -4.47
N GLU A 117 16.14 -9.81 -5.22
CA GLU A 117 17.23 -8.83 -5.23
C GLU A 117 17.23 -7.91 -4.00
N ILE A 118 16.16 -7.88 -3.22
CA ILE A 118 16.04 -7.02 -2.04
C ILE A 118 17.05 -7.45 -0.98
N ARG A 119 17.92 -6.53 -0.60
CA ARG A 119 18.99 -6.74 0.39
C ARG A 119 18.67 -6.20 1.78
N ARG A 120 17.45 -5.71 1.97
CA ARG A 120 16.97 -5.19 3.25
C ARG A 120 16.22 -6.28 3.99
N ASP A 121 16.33 -6.30 5.31
CA ASP A 121 15.72 -7.32 6.15
C ASP A 121 14.20 -7.19 6.20
N TYR A 122 13.67 -5.99 6.00
CA TYR A 122 12.25 -5.68 6.09
C TYR A 122 11.75 -4.95 4.86
N VAL A 123 10.46 -5.13 4.58
CA VAL A 123 9.75 -4.42 3.52
C VAL A 123 8.55 -3.68 4.08
N VAL A 124 8.28 -2.51 3.48
CA VAL A 124 7.05 -1.74 3.67
C VAL A 124 6.23 -1.87 2.41
N LEU A 125 5.05 -2.46 2.51
CA LEU A 125 4.06 -2.51 1.44
C LEU A 125 3.08 -1.36 1.63
N MET A 126 2.84 -0.54 0.61
CA MET A 126 1.91 0.60 0.66
C MET A 126 1.09 0.69 -0.62
N ASP A 127 -0.15 1.15 -0.51
CA ASP A 127 -0.93 1.58 -1.68
C ASP A 127 -0.55 3.00 -2.09
N GLY A 128 -0.39 3.22 -3.39
CA GLY A 128 -0.02 4.53 -3.93
C GLY A 128 -1.19 5.53 -4.03
N ASP A 129 -2.40 5.10 -3.72
CA ASP A 129 -3.61 5.95 -3.65
C ASP A 129 -3.91 6.46 -2.23
N LEU A 130 -3.01 6.21 -1.29
CA LEU A 130 -3.13 6.60 0.11
C LEU A 130 -2.46 7.96 0.36
N VAL A 131 -3.24 8.94 0.76
CA VAL A 131 -2.79 10.26 1.21
C VAL A 131 -2.71 10.27 2.72
N VAL A 132 -1.50 10.23 3.27
CA VAL A 132 -1.24 10.13 4.70
C VAL A 132 0.18 10.64 5.00
N ASN A 133 0.41 11.09 6.23
CA ASN A 133 1.75 11.41 6.72
C ASN A 133 2.06 10.51 7.93
N LEU A 134 2.68 9.36 7.69
CA LEU A 134 2.95 8.33 8.68
C LEU A 134 4.36 8.45 9.29
N PRO A 135 4.52 8.25 10.60
CA PRO A 135 5.81 8.10 11.23
C PRO A 135 6.35 6.66 11.01
N LEU A 136 6.70 6.32 9.76
CA LEU A 136 7.12 4.96 9.40
C LEU A 136 8.32 4.45 10.23
N SER A 137 9.18 5.33 10.70
CA SER A 137 10.27 4.95 11.60
C SER A 137 9.76 4.42 12.93
N ASP A 138 8.76 5.08 13.52
CA ASP A 138 8.18 4.66 14.80
C ASP A 138 7.39 3.35 14.63
N ILE A 139 6.69 3.21 13.50
CA ILE A 139 5.96 1.99 13.14
C ILE A 139 6.93 0.81 12.99
N TYR A 140 8.07 1.04 12.34
CA TYR A 140 9.14 0.04 12.21
C TYR A 140 9.71 -0.35 13.57
N ASP A 141 10.01 0.62 14.43
CA ASP A 141 10.53 0.37 15.78
C ASP A 141 9.52 -0.43 16.62
N GLN A 142 8.23 -0.13 16.48
CA GLN A 142 7.18 -0.92 17.13
C GLN A 142 7.10 -2.35 16.57
N HIS A 143 7.23 -2.52 15.24
CA HIS A 143 7.27 -3.83 14.60
C HIS A 143 8.38 -4.70 15.21
N ILE A 144 9.60 -4.16 15.28
CA ILE A 144 10.75 -4.87 15.87
C ILE A 144 10.52 -5.20 17.35
N LYS A 145 10.06 -4.21 18.15
CA LYS A 145 9.83 -4.40 19.61
C LYS A 145 8.74 -5.42 19.89
N SER A 146 7.69 -5.45 19.08
CA SER A 146 6.58 -6.39 19.26
C SER A 146 6.96 -7.82 18.86
N GLY A 147 7.98 -7.98 18.01
CA GLY A 147 8.31 -9.28 17.41
C GLY A 147 7.15 -9.81 16.56
N ALA A 148 6.40 -8.93 15.91
CA ALA A 148 5.33 -9.31 15.02
C ALA A 148 5.87 -9.88 13.70
N ASP A 149 5.13 -10.80 13.11
CA ASP A 149 5.40 -11.27 11.75
C ASP A 149 4.97 -10.22 10.73
N ILE A 150 3.80 -9.61 10.93
CA ILE A 150 3.28 -8.52 10.10
C ILE A 150 2.71 -7.44 11.00
N THR A 151 3.13 -6.20 10.81
CA THR A 151 2.47 -5.03 11.37
C THR A 151 1.53 -4.43 10.34
N VAL A 152 0.28 -4.19 10.73
CA VAL A 152 -0.75 -3.55 9.92
C VAL A 152 -1.01 -2.15 10.44
N VAL A 153 -1.03 -1.14 9.57
CA VAL A 153 -1.34 0.23 9.97
C VAL A 153 -2.84 0.46 9.85
N CYS A 154 -3.46 0.93 10.93
CA CYS A 154 -4.89 1.15 11.04
C CYS A 154 -5.18 2.64 11.27
N GLY A 155 -6.23 3.16 10.65
CA GLY A 155 -6.77 4.48 10.93
C GLY A 155 -7.83 4.45 12.03
N ASN A 156 -7.89 5.51 12.81
CA ASN A 156 -8.90 5.73 13.84
C ASN A 156 -9.96 6.75 13.39
N ASP A 157 -10.13 6.88 12.08
CA ASP A 157 -11.12 7.80 11.51
C ASP A 157 -12.51 7.12 11.41
N SER A 158 -13.54 7.95 11.53
CA SER A 158 -14.96 7.53 11.41
C SER A 158 -15.43 7.33 9.96
N PHE A 159 -14.53 7.38 8.98
CA PHE A 159 -14.89 7.18 7.59
C PHE A 159 -15.02 5.71 7.26
N GLU A 160 -16.27 5.27 7.24
CA GLU A 160 -16.63 3.92 6.87
C GLU A 160 -16.58 3.75 5.36
N THR A 161 -15.93 2.69 4.90
CA THR A 161 -15.97 2.27 3.50
C THR A 161 -16.44 0.82 3.41
N GLU A 162 -17.48 0.56 2.62
CA GLU A 162 -18.04 -0.79 2.47
C GLU A 162 -17.00 -1.84 2.01
N ASN A 163 -15.99 -1.41 1.25
CA ASN A 163 -14.95 -2.26 0.70
C ASN A 163 -13.61 -2.18 1.46
N GLY A 164 -13.60 -1.60 2.68
CA GLY A 164 -12.40 -1.51 3.52
C GLY A 164 -12.01 -2.86 4.12
N THR A 165 -10.73 -2.96 4.53
CA THR A 165 -10.26 -4.00 5.44
C THR A 165 -10.35 -3.43 6.84
N TYR A 166 -10.88 -4.19 7.79
CA TYR A 166 -11.02 -3.78 9.19
C TYR A 166 -10.32 -4.78 10.10
N PHE A 167 -9.70 -4.30 11.16
CA PHE A 167 -8.97 -5.11 12.11
C PHE A 167 -9.56 -4.95 13.51
N GLU A 168 -9.92 -6.06 14.14
CA GLU A 168 -10.19 -6.09 15.57
C GLU A 168 -8.88 -6.31 16.31
N LEU A 169 -8.62 -5.49 17.32
CA LEU A 169 -7.40 -5.55 18.11
C LEU A 169 -7.73 -5.84 19.57
N ASP A 170 -6.90 -6.63 20.23
CA ASP A 170 -6.95 -6.80 21.69
C ASP A 170 -6.26 -5.64 22.43
N GLY A 171 -6.27 -5.69 23.77
CA GLY A 171 -5.66 -4.66 24.62
C GLY A 171 -4.14 -4.51 24.47
N THR A 172 -3.48 -5.44 23.78
CA THR A 172 -2.03 -5.40 23.47
C THR A 172 -1.76 -4.89 22.06
N GLY A 173 -2.82 -4.62 21.28
CA GLY A 173 -2.76 -4.24 19.89
C GLY A 173 -2.55 -5.42 18.92
N ARG A 174 -2.65 -6.67 19.40
CA ARG A 174 -2.62 -7.85 18.54
C ARG A 174 -3.93 -7.93 17.76
N VAL A 175 -3.83 -8.26 16.47
CA VAL A 175 -5.01 -8.49 15.62
C VAL A 175 -5.67 -9.81 16.04
N THR A 176 -6.94 -9.71 16.37
CA THR A 176 -7.79 -10.87 16.74
C THR A 176 -8.70 -11.29 15.62
N ASP A 177 -9.12 -10.34 14.76
CA ASP A 177 -9.88 -10.66 13.56
C ASP A 177 -9.59 -9.69 12.40
N VAL A 178 -9.81 -10.18 11.18
CA VAL A 178 -9.64 -9.44 9.92
C VAL A 178 -10.94 -9.52 9.13
N LEU A 179 -11.58 -8.39 8.95
CA LEU A 179 -12.92 -8.27 8.40
C LEU A 179 -12.91 -7.45 7.11
N TYR A 180 -13.72 -7.81 6.13
CA TYR A 180 -13.91 -7.07 4.88
C TYR A 180 -15.33 -7.30 4.35
N HIS A 181 -15.80 -6.45 3.44
CA HIS A 181 -17.16 -6.46 2.90
C HIS A 181 -18.26 -6.36 3.98
N LEU A 182 -18.07 -5.47 4.94
CA LEU A 182 -19.01 -5.27 6.03
C LEU A 182 -20.05 -4.21 5.64
N HIS A 183 -21.34 -4.54 5.84
CA HIS A 183 -22.41 -3.54 5.78
C HIS A 183 -22.37 -2.55 6.96
N ARG A 184 -21.80 -2.98 8.07
CA ARG A 184 -21.55 -2.12 9.25
C ARG A 184 -20.13 -2.38 9.71
N PRO A 185 -19.20 -1.49 9.37
CA PRO A 185 -17.81 -1.59 9.77
C PRO A 185 -17.66 -1.61 11.29
N ARG A 186 -16.74 -2.45 11.77
CA ARG A 186 -16.33 -2.52 13.18
C ARG A 186 -14.83 -2.73 13.26
N GLY A 187 -14.22 -2.32 14.37
CA GLY A 187 -12.79 -2.32 14.51
C GLY A 187 -12.13 -1.12 13.82
N TYR A 188 -10.82 -1.21 13.63
CA TYR A 188 -10.00 -0.15 13.04
C TYR A 188 -9.86 -0.36 11.52
N ARG A 189 -10.04 0.69 10.75
CA ARG A 189 -9.88 0.63 9.29
C ARG A 189 -8.41 0.46 8.90
N GLY A 190 -8.08 -0.55 8.10
CA GLY A 190 -6.75 -0.73 7.54
C GLY A 190 -6.41 0.36 6.52
N LEU A 191 -5.19 0.90 6.63
CA LEU A 191 -4.66 1.92 5.71
C LEU A 191 -3.87 1.31 4.55
N GLU A 192 -3.93 -0.02 4.36
CA GLU A 192 -3.20 -0.75 3.31
C GLU A 192 -1.68 -0.51 3.37
N VAL A 193 -1.15 -0.33 4.58
CA VAL A 193 0.28 -0.23 4.88
C VAL A 193 0.67 -1.38 5.79
N TYR A 194 1.70 -2.13 5.38
CA TYR A 194 2.15 -3.34 6.06
C TYR A 194 3.67 -3.36 6.18
N ILE A 195 4.19 -3.79 7.34
CA ILE A 195 5.62 -4.04 7.56
C ILE A 195 5.81 -5.51 7.89
N LEU A 196 6.74 -6.17 7.20
CA LEU A 196 7.10 -7.57 7.43
C LEU A 196 8.55 -7.82 6.98
N SER A 197 9.13 -8.96 7.40
CA SER A 197 10.46 -9.31 6.95
C SER A 197 10.46 -9.69 5.46
N THR A 198 11.55 -9.40 4.76
CA THR A 198 11.73 -9.76 3.34
C THR A 198 11.64 -11.26 3.13
N ARG A 199 12.18 -12.05 4.07
CA ARG A 199 12.10 -13.50 4.04
C ARG A 199 10.65 -13.98 4.10
N LEU A 200 9.88 -13.51 5.08
CA LEU A 200 8.46 -13.88 5.20
C LEU A 200 7.68 -13.48 3.95
N LEU A 201 7.96 -12.31 3.37
CA LEU A 201 7.30 -11.89 2.13
C LEU A 201 7.56 -12.90 1.00
N LEU A 202 8.80 -13.33 0.79
CA LEU A 202 9.15 -14.32 -0.23
C LEU A 202 8.46 -15.67 0.02
N ASP A 203 8.50 -16.16 1.26
CA ASP A 203 7.85 -17.41 1.64
C ASP A 203 6.33 -17.35 1.39
N LEU A 204 5.67 -16.23 1.73
CA LEU A 204 4.25 -16.01 1.49
C LEU A 204 3.92 -15.93 -0.01
N VAL A 205 4.75 -15.25 -0.80
CA VAL A 205 4.55 -15.13 -2.25
C VAL A 205 4.65 -16.50 -2.92
N ASP A 206 5.64 -17.29 -2.57
CA ASP A 206 5.84 -18.64 -3.12
C ASP A 206 4.69 -19.58 -2.76
N GLU A 207 4.28 -19.56 -1.49
CA GLU A 207 3.18 -20.40 -1.02
C GLU A 207 1.84 -19.98 -1.67
N CYS A 208 1.55 -18.69 -1.76
CA CYS A 208 0.35 -18.19 -2.41
C CYS A 208 0.33 -18.54 -3.91
N ALA A 209 1.45 -18.42 -4.59
CA ALA A 209 1.55 -18.75 -6.02
C ALA A 209 1.28 -20.25 -6.29
N THR A 210 1.77 -21.16 -5.43
CA THR A 210 1.53 -22.60 -5.58
C THR A 210 0.10 -23.03 -5.30
N ARG A 211 -0.66 -22.23 -4.53
CA ARG A 211 -2.04 -22.53 -4.12
C ARG A 211 -3.09 -21.70 -4.86
N ASP A 212 -2.72 -20.96 -5.89
CA ASP A 212 -3.58 -20.00 -6.60
C ASP A 212 -4.25 -18.96 -5.68
N GLN A 213 -3.56 -18.56 -4.61
CA GLN A 213 -3.96 -17.54 -3.67
C GLN A 213 -3.42 -16.19 -4.14
N TYR A 214 -4.28 -15.16 -4.18
CA TYR A 214 -3.92 -13.86 -4.77
C TYR A 214 -4.18 -12.67 -3.86
N SER A 215 -4.99 -12.82 -2.84
CA SER A 215 -5.42 -11.72 -1.96
C SER A 215 -4.61 -11.67 -0.68
N LEU A 216 -3.83 -10.61 -0.46
CA LEU A 216 -3.11 -10.38 0.79
C LEU A 216 -4.06 -10.40 2.00
N ARG A 217 -5.19 -9.69 1.92
CA ARG A 217 -6.14 -9.60 3.04
C ARG A 217 -6.86 -10.91 3.34
N ARG A 218 -7.33 -11.64 2.31
CA ARG A 218 -8.09 -12.88 2.49
C ARG A 218 -7.17 -14.07 2.74
N ASP A 219 -6.17 -14.25 1.87
CA ASP A 219 -5.41 -15.50 1.81
C ASP A 219 -4.19 -15.48 2.76
N VAL A 220 -3.76 -14.28 3.20
CA VAL A 220 -2.68 -14.12 4.16
C VAL A 220 -3.21 -13.60 5.50
N LEU A 221 -3.70 -12.36 5.55
CA LEU A 221 -4.03 -11.74 6.84
C LEU A 221 -5.18 -12.46 7.55
N GLN A 222 -6.31 -12.71 6.86
CA GLN A 222 -7.46 -13.38 7.48
C GLN A 222 -7.23 -14.88 7.66
N ALA A 223 -6.76 -15.57 6.62
CA ALA A 223 -6.61 -17.02 6.66
C ALA A 223 -5.52 -17.50 7.62
N ARG A 224 -4.54 -16.65 7.93
CA ARG A 224 -3.38 -16.99 8.77
C ARG A 224 -3.27 -16.17 10.06
N LYS A 225 -4.34 -15.48 10.47
CA LYS A 225 -4.35 -14.64 11.67
C LYS A 225 -3.99 -15.39 12.97
N ASP A 226 -4.24 -16.69 13.01
CA ASP A 226 -3.96 -17.52 14.17
C ASP A 226 -2.54 -18.11 14.15
N SER A 227 -1.92 -18.23 12.97
CA SER A 227 -0.56 -18.76 12.78
C SER A 227 0.51 -17.67 12.68
N LEU A 228 0.16 -16.49 12.19
CA LEU A 228 1.03 -15.32 12.14
C LEU A 228 0.72 -14.37 13.29
N LYS A 229 1.76 -13.80 13.86
CA LYS A 229 1.61 -12.74 14.85
C LYS A 229 1.36 -11.40 14.15
N LEU A 230 0.09 -11.06 13.97
CA LEU A 230 -0.33 -9.79 13.38
C LEU A 230 -0.45 -8.73 14.48
N GLN A 231 0.17 -7.56 14.28
CA GLN A 231 0.16 -6.44 15.23
C GLN A 231 -0.41 -5.19 14.56
N GLY A 232 -1.37 -4.53 15.20
CA GLY A 232 -1.93 -3.27 14.76
C GLY A 232 -1.09 -2.07 15.22
N TYR A 233 -0.92 -1.08 14.37
CA TYR A 233 -0.48 0.26 14.71
C TYR A 233 -1.62 1.24 14.43
N ILE A 234 -2.13 1.91 15.46
CA ILE A 234 -3.28 2.82 15.32
C ILE A 234 -2.75 4.22 15.01
N TRP A 235 -3.09 4.71 13.81
CA TRP A 235 -2.80 6.08 13.38
C TRP A 235 -4.00 6.99 13.65
N GLY A 236 -3.80 8.03 14.45
CA GLY A 236 -4.84 9.00 14.83
C GLY A 236 -4.87 10.28 13.98
N GLY A 237 -3.95 10.42 13.03
CA GLY A 237 -3.90 11.60 12.16
C GLY A 237 -4.75 11.44 10.88
N PHE A 238 -4.67 12.45 10.01
CA PHE A 238 -5.37 12.43 8.74
C PHE A 238 -4.89 11.28 7.84
N ALA A 239 -5.85 10.54 7.28
CA ALA A 239 -5.61 9.51 6.28
C ALA A 239 -6.77 9.49 5.28
N ALA A 240 -6.47 9.63 4.00
CA ALA A 240 -7.43 9.55 2.93
C ALA A 240 -6.98 8.53 1.88
N GLN A 241 -7.85 7.61 1.50
CA GLN A 241 -7.62 6.72 0.37
C GLN A 241 -8.56 7.11 -0.75
N ILE A 242 -8.01 7.27 -1.97
CA ILE A 242 -8.79 7.74 -3.13
C ILE A 242 -9.45 6.52 -3.79
N ARG A 243 -10.64 6.15 -3.33
CA ARG A 243 -11.39 4.98 -3.81
C ARG A 243 -12.58 5.30 -4.69
N SER A 244 -13.17 6.48 -4.50
CA SER A 244 -14.31 6.96 -5.28
C SER A 244 -14.22 8.46 -5.51
N VAL A 245 -15.01 8.98 -6.48
CA VAL A 245 -15.14 10.42 -6.73
C VAL A 245 -15.67 11.14 -5.48
N GLN A 246 -16.60 10.52 -4.76
CA GLN A 246 -17.17 11.11 -3.54
C GLN A 246 -16.12 11.21 -2.44
N GLU A 247 -15.38 10.12 -2.15
CA GLU A 247 -14.29 10.17 -1.17
C GLU A 247 -13.23 11.22 -1.55
N TYR A 248 -12.87 11.29 -2.82
CA TYR A 248 -11.93 12.29 -3.31
C TYR A 248 -12.41 13.72 -3.04
N TYR A 249 -13.68 14.02 -3.37
CA TYR A 249 -14.28 15.33 -3.13
C TYR A 249 -14.34 15.67 -1.63
N ASP A 250 -14.81 14.74 -0.81
CA ASP A 250 -14.95 14.95 0.63
C ASP A 250 -13.59 15.21 1.30
N ARG A 251 -12.54 14.49 0.87
CA ARG A 251 -11.20 14.65 1.42
C ARG A 251 -10.51 15.93 0.97
N LEU A 252 -10.70 16.34 -0.28
CA LEU A 252 -10.20 17.64 -0.75
C LEU A 252 -10.88 18.80 -0.03
N SER A 253 -12.18 18.69 0.22
CA SER A 253 -12.95 19.73 0.93
C SER A 253 -12.44 19.94 2.35
N LEU A 254 -11.99 18.90 3.04
CA LEU A 254 -11.40 19.00 4.39
C LEU A 254 -10.11 19.83 4.42
N ILE A 255 -9.30 19.79 3.37
CA ILE A 255 -8.06 20.60 3.29
C ILE A 255 -8.40 22.09 3.22
N HIS A 256 -9.46 22.47 2.49
CA HIS A 256 -9.87 23.85 2.37
C HIS A 256 -10.57 24.41 3.62
N ILE A 257 -11.25 23.55 4.41
CA ILE A 257 -11.93 23.96 5.65
C ILE A 257 -10.93 24.20 6.78
N SER A 258 -9.78 23.53 6.77
CA SER A 258 -8.76 23.65 7.83
C SER A 258 -7.78 24.82 7.62
N GLU A 259 -7.76 25.48 6.46
CA GLU A 259 -6.99 26.69 6.25
C GLU A 259 -7.80 27.92 6.72
N PRO A 260 -7.31 28.67 7.74
CA PRO A 260 -7.95 29.94 8.08
C PRO A 260 -7.79 30.87 6.87
N THR A 261 -8.91 31.30 6.31
CA THR A 261 -8.95 32.40 5.33
C THR A 261 -8.26 33.61 5.95
N ARG A 262 -7.06 33.93 5.49
CA ARG A 262 -6.40 35.22 5.74
C ARG A 262 -6.86 36.24 4.73
#